data_a0b6ae13f7c8170e08c865ad435b19b9
#
_entry.id   a0b6ae13f7c8170e08c865ad435b19b9
#
_cell.length_a   1.000
_cell.length_b   1.000
_cell.length_c   1.000
_cell.angle_alpha   90.00
_cell.angle_beta   90.00
_cell.angle_gamma   90.00
#
_symmetry.space_group_name_H-M   'P 1'
#
loop_
_entity.id
_entity.type
_entity.pdbx_description
1 polymer ?
#
loop_
_entity_poly.entity_id
_entity_poly.type
_entity_poly.pdbx_seq_one_letter_code
_entity_poly.pdbx_strand_id
1 'polypeptide(L)'
;MLRDDVKQELIEVVAMSFETGHFSFEDYADFKREYPNLGKEAWEYYCELAQMGPVGFYEEFKDVYDFDPMFVEEYGHYYDDDEEED
;
A
#
# COMPACT_ATOMS: atom_id res chain seq x y z
N MET A 1 1.42 -8.22 -17.79
CA MET A 1 1.99 -7.03 -17.16
C MET A 1 0.90 -6.06 -16.76
N LEU A 2 0.99 -5.50 -15.58
CA LEU A 2 -0.03 -4.59 -15.07
C LEU A 2 0.13 -3.21 -15.70
N ARG A 3 -1.02 -2.58 -15.96
CA ARG A 3 -1.04 -1.23 -16.45
C ARG A 3 -0.78 -0.26 -15.30
N ASP A 4 -0.30 0.92 -15.65
CA ASP A 4 0.03 1.92 -14.64
C ASP A 4 -1.20 2.34 -13.85
N ASP A 5 -2.35 2.47 -14.50
CA ASP A 5 -3.55 2.87 -13.79
C ASP A 5 -4.00 1.80 -12.80
N VAL A 6 -3.81 0.54 -13.14
CA VAL A 6 -4.13 -0.55 -12.22
C VAL A 6 -3.18 -0.53 -11.03
N LYS A 7 -1.89 -0.33 -11.28
CA LYS A 7 -0.92 -0.25 -10.19
C LYS A 7 -1.25 0.89 -9.25
N GLN A 8 -1.61 2.05 -9.80
CA GLN A 8 -1.94 3.20 -8.98
C GLN A 8 -3.17 2.92 -8.13
N GLU A 9 -4.17 2.28 -8.71
CA GLU A 9 -5.37 1.92 -7.96
C GLU A 9 -5.03 1.02 -6.77
N LEU A 10 -4.19 0.02 -7.00
CA LEU A 10 -3.83 -0.91 -5.94
C LEU A 10 -2.98 -0.23 -4.87
N ILE A 11 -2.10 0.68 -5.27
CA ILE A 11 -1.31 1.43 -4.31
C ILE A 11 -2.23 2.23 -3.39
N GLU A 12 -3.25 2.86 -3.96
CA GLU A 12 -4.18 3.64 -3.17
C GLU A 12 -4.99 2.76 -2.23
N VAL A 13 -5.40 1.60 -2.71
CA VAL A 13 -6.17 0.67 -1.87
C VAL A 13 -5.34 0.19 -0.68
N VAL A 14 -4.09 -0.17 -0.92
CA VAL A 14 -3.23 -0.64 0.16
C VAL A 14 -2.91 0.49 1.12
N ALA A 15 -2.69 1.70 0.60
CA ALA A 15 -2.42 2.85 1.44
C ALA A 15 -3.58 3.09 2.41
N MET A 16 -4.79 3.05 1.88
CA MET A 16 -5.97 3.24 2.73
C MET A 16 -6.09 2.11 3.75
N SER A 17 -5.73 0.90 3.36
CA SER A 17 -5.79 -0.23 4.28
C SER A 17 -4.83 -0.02 5.45
N PHE A 18 -3.63 0.47 5.18
CA PHE A 18 -2.69 0.77 6.25
C PHE A 18 -3.18 1.93 7.12
N GLU A 19 -3.78 2.94 6.50
CA GLU A 19 -4.24 4.10 7.24
C GLU A 19 -5.39 3.76 8.18
N THR A 20 -6.29 2.89 7.73
CA THR A 20 -7.43 2.49 8.54
C THR A 20 -7.16 1.28 9.41
N GLY A 21 -6.08 0.57 9.14
CA GLY A 21 -5.76 -0.65 9.86
C GLY A 21 -6.64 -1.83 9.49
N HIS A 22 -7.25 -1.77 8.32
CA HIS A 22 -8.19 -2.81 7.91
C HIS A 22 -8.00 -3.12 6.43
N PHE A 23 -7.67 -4.37 6.12
CA PHE A 23 -7.50 -4.81 4.75
C PHE A 23 -8.81 -5.38 4.22
N SER A 24 -9.14 -4.99 2.98
CA SER A 24 -10.43 -5.32 2.39
C SER A 24 -10.51 -6.75 1.87
N PHE A 25 -9.37 -7.33 1.53
CA PHE A 25 -9.36 -8.63 0.85
C PHE A 25 -8.57 -9.64 1.66
N GLU A 26 -9.20 -10.78 1.95
CA GLU A 26 -8.53 -11.85 2.68
C GLU A 26 -7.87 -12.85 1.74
N ASP A 27 -8.44 -13.02 0.54
CA ASP A 27 -7.89 -13.94 -0.41
C ASP A 27 -8.24 -13.50 -1.82
N TYR A 28 -7.78 -14.30 -2.80
CA TYR A 28 -7.97 -13.97 -4.20
C TYR A 28 -9.46 -13.90 -4.56
N ALA A 29 -10.27 -14.74 -3.95
CA ALA A 29 -11.70 -14.73 -4.25
C ALA A 29 -12.34 -13.40 -3.88
N ASP A 30 -11.97 -12.85 -2.72
CA ASP A 30 -12.48 -11.55 -2.31
C ASP A 30 -12.03 -10.46 -3.26
N PHE A 31 -10.76 -10.51 -3.64
CA PHE A 31 -10.21 -9.53 -4.57
C PHE A 31 -10.92 -9.60 -5.92
N LYS A 32 -11.13 -10.80 -6.42
CA LYS A 32 -11.77 -11.01 -7.71
C LYS A 32 -13.21 -10.54 -7.70
N ARG A 33 -13.87 -10.65 -6.55
CA ARG A 33 -15.25 -10.19 -6.43
C ARG A 33 -15.33 -8.67 -6.58
N GLU A 34 -14.38 -7.96 -6.01
CA GLU A 34 -14.36 -6.51 -6.08
C GLU A 34 -13.85 -6.03 -7.43
N TYR A 35 -12.87 -6.72 -7.99
CA TYR A 35 -12.26 -6.33 -9.26
C TYR A 35 -12.36 -7.49 -10.25
N PRO A 36 -13.55 -7.76 -10.77
CA PRO A 36 -13.73 -8.91 -11.66
C PRO A 36 -12.91 -8.84 -12.94
N ASN A 37 -12.49 -7.64 -13.33
CA ASN A 37 -11.71 -7.49 -14.55
C ASN A 37 -10.21 -7.65 -14.34
N LEU A 38 -9.77 -7.73 -13.10
CA LEU A 38 -8.36 -7.90 -12.80
C LEU A 38 -8.06 -9.35 -12.50
N GLY A 39 -6.88 -9.79 -12.91
CA GLY A 39 -6.51 -11.19 -12.77
C GLY A 39 -5.57 -11.43 -11.60
N LYS A 40 -4.97 -12.62 -11.64
CA LYS A 40 -4.09 -13.03 -10.55
C LYS A 40 -2.84 -12.18 -10.46
N GLU A 41 -2.38 -11.63 -11.57
CA GLU A 41 -1.21 -10.78 -11.56
C GLU A 41 -1.45 -9.55 -10.68
N ALA A 42 -2.64 -8.97 -10.79
CA ALA A 42 -2.98 -7.82 -9.95
C ALA A 42 -3.07 -8.23 -8.49
N TRP A 43 -3.63 -9.40 -8.22
CA TRP A 43 -3.70 -9.91 -6.86
C TRP A 43 -2.32 -10.09 -6.24
N GLU A 44 -1.39 -10.61 -7.03
CA GLU A 44 -0.03 -10.81 -6.55
C GLU A 44 0.64 -9.48 -6.24
N TYR A 45 0.39 -8.48 -7.08
CA TYR A 45 0.93 -7.15 -6.83
C TYR A 45 0.35 -6.56 -5.54
N TYR A 46 -0.95 -6.71 -5.34
CA TYR A 46 -1.59 -6.26 -4.13
C TYR A 46 -0.96 -6.92 -2.90
N CYS A 47 -0.72 -8.21 -2.97
CA CYS A 47 -0.11 -8.93 -1.87
C CYS A 47 1.30 -8.42 -1.58
N GLU A 48 2.07 -8.14 -2.61
CA GLU A 48 3.42 -7.60 -2.41
C GLU A 48 3.36 -6.27 -1.69
N LEU A 49 2.45 -5.40 -2.09
CA LEU A 49 2.32 -4.12 -1.44
C LEU A 49 1.94 -4.28 0.03
N ALA A 50 1.00 -5.17 0.30
CA ALA A 50 0.55 -5.37 1.68
C ALA A 50 1.66 -5.95 2.56
N GLN A 51 2.53 -6.78 1.98
CA GLN A 51 3.58 -7.42 2.75
C GLN A 51 4.73 -6.47 3.09
N MET A 52 4.79 -5.32 2.46
CA MET A 52 5.83 -4.35 2.77
C MET A 52 5.74 -3.83 4.21
N GLY A 53 4.53 -3.83 4.76
CA GLY A 53 4.32 -3.22 6.05
C GLY A 53 4.13 -1.72 5.92
N PRO A 54 3.59 -1.07 6.97
CA PRO A 54 3.27 0.36 6.85
C PRO A 54 4.50 1.24 6.67
N VAL A 55 5.59 0.93 7.37
CA VAL A 55 6.79 1.76 7.26
C VAL A 55 7.44 1.61 5.89
N GLY A 56 7.61 0.36 5.44
CA GLY A 56 8.22 0.11 4.14
C GLY A 56 7.37 0.65 3.01
N PHE A 57 6.06 0.49 3.11
CA PHE A 57 5.16 0.98 2.09
C PHE A 57 5.22 2.51 2.00
N TYR A 58 5.22 3.17 3.15
CA TYR A 58 5.32 4.63 3.18
C TYR A 58 6.61 5.10 2.53
N GLU A 59 7.72 4.47 2.88
CA GLU A 59 9.02 4.90 2.35
C GLU A 59 9.08 4.71 0.83
N GLU A 60 8.46 3.66 0.33
CA GLU A 60 8.48 3.37 -1.10
C GLU A 60 7.61 4.34 -1.88
N PHE A 61 6.47 4.73 -1.34
CA PHE A 61 5.45 5.45 -2.11
C PHE A 61 5.17 6.85 -1.60
N LYS A 62 5.99 7.38 -0.74
CA LYS A 62 5.72 8.71 -0.16
C LYS A 62 5.74 9.81 -1.22
N ASP A 63 6.43 9.58 -2.33
CA ASP A 63 6.51 10.59 -3.38
C ASP A 63 5.41 10.45 -4.42
N VAL A 64 4.66 9.36 -4.41
CA VAL A 64 3.64 9.12 -5.41
C VAL A 64 2.23 9.07 -4.82
N TYR A 65 2.11 9.07 -3.50
CA TYR A 65 0.81 9.02 -2.84
C TYR A 65 0.78 9.99 -1.67
N ASP A 66 -0.32 10.72 -1.54
CA ASP A 66 -0.50 11.66 -0.43
C ASP A 66 -1.05 10.92 0.78
N PHE A 67 -0.16 10.54 1.67
CA PHE A 67 -0.58 9.85 2.87
C PHE A 67 -1.28 10.79 3.85
N ASP A 68 -2.21 10.23 4.62
CA ASP A 68 -2.88 10.96 5.68
C ASP A 68 -1.83 11.52 6.65
N PRO A 69 -2.00 12.78 7.09
CA PRO A 69 -1.03 13.37 8.04
C PRO A 69 -0.83 12.55 9.30
N MET A 70 -1.88 11.90 9.80
CA MET A 70 -1.72 11.06 10.98
C MET A 70 -0.86 9.85 10.69
N PHE A 71 -0.99 9.30 9.49
CA PHE A 71 -0.16 8.17 9.09
C PHE A 71 1.31 8.61 8.99
N VAL A 72 1.55 9.76 8.40
CA VAL A 72 2.90 10.29 8.27
C VAL A 72 3.52 10.51 9.64
N GLU A 73 2.74 11.05 10.56
CA GLU A 73 3.25 11.31 11.89
C GLU A 73 3.60 10.04 12.62
N GLU A 74 2.81 9.00 12.40
CA GLU A 74 3.03 7.74 13.11
C GLU A 74 4.18 6.94 12.53
N TYR A 75 4.35 6.94 11.22
CA TYR A 75 5.31 6.04 10.58
C TYR A 75 6.47 6.75 9.90
N GLY A 76 6.29 8.00 9.52
CA GLY A 76 7.32 8.70 8.76
C GLY A 76 8.59 8.96 9.54
N HIS A 77 8.45 9.17 10.85
CA HIS A 77 9.61 9.56 11.66
C HIS A 77 10.57 8.42 11.93
N TYR A 78 10.19 7.19 11.57
CA TYR A 78 11.10 6.06 11.80
C TYR A 78 12.40 6.23 11.03
N TYR A 79 12.33 6.78 9.83
CA TYR A 79 13.52 6.98 9.03
C TYR A 79 14.21 8.29 9.36
N ASP A 80 13.44 9.28 9.76
CA ASP A 80 14.02 10.55 10.19
C ASP A 80 14.89 10.38 11.41
N ASP A 81 14.44 9.56 12.35
CA ASP A 81 15.21 9.31 13.56
C ASP A 81 16.58 8.74 13.23
N ASP A 82 16.64 7.82 12.27
CA ASP A 82 17.90 7.23 11.88
C ASP A 82 18.88 8.28 11.38
N GLU A 83 18.38 9.24 10.62
CA GLU A 83 19.24 10.27 10.07
C GLU A 83 19.77 11.16 11.16
N GLU A 84 18.96 11.45 12.15
CA GLU A 84 19.39 12.34 13.22
C GLU A 84 20.45 11.70 14.08
N GLU A 85 20.43 10.40 14.17
CA GLU A 85 21.44 9.70 14.96
C GLU A 85 22.83 9.91 14.41
N ASP A 86 22.92 10.07 13.14
CA ASP A 86 24.21 10.26 12.50
C ASP A 86 24.75 11.64 12.73
#